data_793d28ee23c124148dd821d2134110ec
#
_entry.id   793d28ee23c124148dd821d2134110ec
#
_cell.length_a   1.000
_cell.length_b   1.000
_cell.length_c   1.000
_cell.angle_alpha   90.00
_cell.angle_beta   90.00
_cell.angle_gamma   90.00
#
_symmetry.space_group_name_H-M   'P 1'
#
loop_
_entity.id
_entity.type
_entity.pdbx_description
1 polymer ?
#
loop_
_entity_poly.entity_id
_entity_poly.type
_entity_poly.pdbx_seq_one_letter_code
_entity_poly.pdbx_strand_id
1 'polypeptide(L)'
;DIPTDVLLGLRKESGAASAVGRNAFSRYTESQIPVVGTVRAGYGALAFEEDYGKEYACVKDPENYFFLVVKGDSMEPRISDGDLALVHRQNTLDNGDLGVLVYGADGEGTLKKYIQRGNSVILHPFNPAYEELVIKGEELDHLYIAGKVVETKAKW
;
A
#
# COMPACT_ATOMS: atom_id res chain seq x y z
N ASP A 1 -2.00 -28.59 -14.72
CA ASP A 1 -2.29 -28.25 -14.82
C ASP A 1 -1.89 -28.03 -14.74
N ILE A 2 -1.72 -28.69 -14.90
CA ILE A 2 -2.01 -28.58 -15.05
C ILE A 2 -1.87 -28.53 -14.77
N PRO A 3 -1.50 -28.78 -14.53
CA PRO A 3 -1.81 -28.84 -14.50
C PRO A 3 -1.57 -28.82 -14.21
N THR A 4 -1.47 -29.69 -14.31
CA THR A 4 -1.75 -29.75 -14.33
C THR A 4 -1.28 -29.75 -14.15
N ASP A 5 -0.99 -30.20 -14.08
CA ASP A 5 -0.96 -30.21 -14.23
C ASP A 5 -0.75 -30.03 -14.09
N VAL A 6 -0.78 -30.31 -14.00
CA VAL A 6 -1.19 -30.05 -14.07
C VAL A 6 -1.30 -29.93 -13.85
N LEU A 7 -1.18 -30.42 -13.74
CA LEU A 7 -1.64 -30.33 -13.74
C LEU A 7 -1.34 -30.43 -13.47
N LEU A 8 -1.07 -30.98 -13.41
CA LEU A 8 -1.14 -31.07 -13.40
C LEU A 8 -0.63 -31.21 -13.36
N GLY A 9 -0.11 -31.69 -13.41
CA GLY A 9 -0.07 -31.84 -13.49
C GLY A 9 0.40 -32.04 -13.68
N LEU A 10 0.49 -32.81 -14.05
CA LEU A 10 0.58 -33.05 -14.42
C LEU A 10 1.18 -33.27 -14.56
N ARG A 11 1.38 -33.57 -14.79
CA ARG A 11 1.99 -33.98 -15.31
C ARG A 11 2.93 -34.17 -15.38
N LYS A 12 3.32 -34.85 -15.70
CA LYS A 12 4.34 -35.15 -15.77
C LYS A 12 5.21 -35.21 -16.39
N GLU A 13 5.50 -35.35 -16.90
CA GLU A 13 6.58 -35.23 -17.39
C GLU A 13 7.06 -34.35 -18.30
N SER A 14 7.49 -33.97 -19.11
CA SER A 14 8.01 -33.05 -19.94
C SER A 14 8.26 -31.77 -19.24
N GLY A 15 9.30 -31.55 -18.61
CA GLY A 15 9.50 -30.53 -17.66
C GLY A 15 10.02 -29.21 -18.15
N ALA A 16 10.42 -29.06 -19.40
CA ALA A 16 11.05 -27.83 -19.85
C ALA A 16 10.12 -26.63 -19.78
N ALA A 17 8.93 -26.77 -20.27
CA ALA A 17 7.93 -25.68 -20.20
C ALA A 17 7.55 -25.37 -18.77
N SER A 18 7.43 -26.39 -17.96
CA SER A 18 7.12 -26.21 -16.55
C SER A 18 8.21 -25.44 -15.82
N ALA A 19 9.46 -25.68 -16.18
CA ALA A 19 10.58 -25.01 -15.55
C ALA A 19 10.56 -23.51 -15.82
N VAL A 20 10.22 -23.10 -17.03
CA VAL A 20 10.13 -21.70 -17.37
C VAL A 20 9.02 -21.00 -16.57
N GLY A 21 7.87 -21.64 -16.48
CA GLY A 21 6.78 -21.09 -15.70
C GLY A 21 7.15 -20.96 -14.23
N ARG A 22 7.82 -21.95 -13.68
CA ARG A 22 8.21 -21.88 -12.28
C ARG A 22 9.22 -20.78 -12.01
N ASN A 23 10.15 -20.54 -12.92
CA ASN A 23 11.14 -19.49 -12.73
C ASN A 23 10.49 -18.12 -12.72
N ALA A 24 9.52 -17.87 -13.57
CA ALA A 24 8.81 -16.60 -13.58
C ALA A 24 7.99 -16.42 -12.29
N PHE A 25 7.39 -17.49 -11.81
CA PHE A 25 6.52 -17.44 -10.64
C PHE A 25 7.32 -17.33 -9.34
N SER A 26 8.54 -17.86 -9.29
CA SER A 26 9.33 -17.87 -8.06
C SER A 26 9.83 -16.49 -7.63
N ARG A 27 9.71 -15.49 -8.48
CA ARG A 27 10.11 -14.12 -8.11
C ARG A 27 9.22 -13.52 -7.03
N TYR A 28 7.98 -13.98 -6.96
CA TYR A 28 7.00 -13.43 -6.03
C TYR A 28 6.47 -14.56 -5.17
N THR A 29 6.82 -14.50 -3.91
CA THR A 29 6.41 -15.51 -2.94
C THR A 29 5.28 -14.94 -2.11
N GLU A 30 4.25 -15.73 -1.89
CA GLU A 30 3.19 -15.35 -0.99
C GLU A 30 3.74 -15.29 0.43
N SER A 31 3.65 -14.12 1.04
CA SER A 31 4.24 -13.86 2.35
C SER A 31 3.20 -13.25 3.26
N GLN A 32 3.40 -13.43 4.56
CA GLN A 32 2.57 -12.81 5.57
C GLN A 32 3.10 -11.41 5.86
N ILE A 33 2.22 -10.43 5.68
CA ILE A 33 2.57 -9.01 5.85
C ILE A 33 1.81 -8.49 7.06
N PRO A 34 2.47 -7.75 7.96
CA PRO A 34 1.78 -7.21 9.14
C PRO A 34 0.67 -6.23 8.74
N VAL A 35 -0.43 -6.28 9.48
CA VAL A 35 -1.58 -5.39 9.30
C VAL A 35 -1.62 -4.44 10.47
N VAL A 36 -1.56 -3.13 10.19
CA VAL A 36 -1.61 -2.10 11.23
C VAL A 36 -2.83 -1.23 11.02
N GLY A 37 -3.32 -0.65 12.11
CA GLY A 37 -4.49 0.23 12.05
C GLY A 37 -4.13 1.69 11.93
N THR A 38 -2.95 2.07 12.39
CA THR A 38 -2.57 3.48 12.43
C THR A 38 -1.07 3.64 12.19
N VAL A 39 -0.73 4.72 11.48
CA VAL A 39 0.65 5.18 11.31
C VAL A 39 0.71 6.59 11.85
N ARG A 40 1.69 6.89 12.69
CA ARG A 40 1.86 8.24 13.26
C ARG A 40 3.29 8.72 13.08
N ALA A 41 3.44 10.02 13.01
CA ALA A 41 4.76 10.65 13.03
C ALA A 41 5.14 10.95 14.48
N GLY A 42 6.38 10.69 14.84
CA GLY A 42 6.87 11.03 16.17
C GLY A 42 8.39 11.01 16.22
N TYR A 43 8.99 12.03 16.78
CA TYR A 43 10.43 12.16 17.01
C TYR A 43 11.29 11.74 15.81
N GLY A 44 10.89 12.17 14.62
CA GLY A 44 11.67 11.91 13.41
C GLY A 44 11.51 10.52 12.82
N ALA A 45 10.58 9.72 13.33
CA ALA A 45 10.31 8.39 12.82
C ALA A 45 8.82 8.15 12.74
N LEU A 46 8.42 7.17 11.94
CA LEU A 46 7.04 6.75 11.85
C LEU A 46 6.80 5.61 12.82
N ALA A 47 5.70 5.67 13.55
CA ALA A 47 5.26 4.63 14.46
C ALA A 47 4.06 3.91 13.85
N PHE A 48 4.05 2.59 13.96
CA PHE A 48 2.98 1.74 13.44
C PHE A 48 2.25 1.15 14.63
N GLU A 49 0.97 1.43 14.73
CA GLU A 49 0.18 1.09 15.91
C GLU A 49 -1.01 0.21 15.53
N GLU A 50 -1.57 -0.45 16.54
CA GLU A 50 -2.73 -1.32 16.39
C GLU A 50 -2.43 -2.52 15.51
N ASP A 51 -1.96 -3.56 16.15
CA ASP A 51 -1.62 -4.81 15.49
C ASP A 51 -2.89 -5.61 15.22
N TYR A 52 -3.24 -5.76 13.96
CA TYR A 52 -4.38 -6.57 13.52
C TYR A 52 -3.95 -7.89 12.91
N GLY A 53 -2.74 -8.34 13.25
CA GLY A 53 -2.25 -9.62 12.76
C GLY A 53 -1.54 -9.51 11.43
N LYS A 54 -1.77 -10.47 10.57
CA LYS A 54 -1.07 -10.55 9.29
C LYS A 54 -2.04 -10.94 8.18
N GLU A 55 -1.69 -10.53 6.96
CA GLU A 55 -2.43 -10.86 5.76
C GLU A 55 -1.44 -11.28 4.69
N TYR A 56 -1.88 -12.11 3.76
CA TYR A 56 -1.00 -12.61 2.70
C TYR A 56 -0.93 -11.63 1.54
N ALA A 57 0.27 -11.47 1.01
CA ALA A 57 0.50 -10.73 -0.23
C ALA A 57 1.61 -11.38 -1.00
N CYS A 58 1.52 -11.33 -2.31
CA CYS A 58 2.53 -11.87 -3.21
C CYS A 58 3.44 -10.73 -3.64
N VAL A 59 4.53 -10.54 -2.89
CA VAL A 59 5.45 -9.44 -3.11
C VAL A 59 6.89 -9.95 -3.12
N LYS A 60 7.75 -9.15 -3.74
CA LYS A 60 9.14 -9.52 -3.94
C LYS A 60 9.97 -9.34 -2.67
N ASP A 61 9.67 -8.27 -1.91
CA ASP A 61 10.44 -7.89 -0.72
C ASP A 61 9.49 -7.61 0.44
N PRO A 62 8.94 -8.68 1.06
CA PRO A 62 7.88 -8.54 2.05
C PRO A 62 8.27 -7.70 3.27
N GLU A 63 9.55 -7.62 3.60
CA GLU A 63 10.01 -6.81 4.71
C GLU A 63 9.79 -5.30 4.48
N ASN A 64 9.54 -4.90 3.24
CA ASN A 64 9.31 -3.50 2.89
C ASN A 64 7.83 -3.16 2.71
N TYR A 65 6.94 -4.01 3.21
CA TYR A 65 5.50 -3.82 3.04
C TYR A 65 4.78 -3.88 4.38
N PHE A 66 3.64 -3.22 4.43
CA PHE A 66 2.66 -3.40 5.49
C PHE A 66 1.26 -3.17 4.91
N PHE A 67 0.26 -3.73 5.59
CA PHE A 67 -1.13 -3.40 5.29
C PHE A 67 -1.61 -2.34 6.27
N LEU A 68 -2.38 -1.39 5.78
CA LEU A 68 -3.04 -0.39 6.60
C LEU A 68 -4.54 -0.58 6.47
N VAL A 69 -5.24 -0.62 7.61
CA VAL A 69 -6.70 -0.65 7.60
C VAL A 69 -7.20 0.75 7.26
N VAL A 70 -7.99 0.84 6.21
CA VAL A 70 -8.53 2.12 5.76
C VAL A 70 -9.64 2.56 6.70
N LYS A 71 -9.58 3.78 7.18
CA LYS A 71 -10.56 4.36 8.09
C LYS A 71 -11.22 5.56 7.43
N GLY A 72 -12.54 5.62 7.55
CA GLY A 72 -13.31 6.71 7.02
C GLY A 72 -13.64 6.55 5.54
N ASP A 73 -14.31 7.56 5.00
CA ASP A 73 -14.89 7.48 3.66
C ASP A 73 -14.31 8.50 2.67
N SER A 74 -13.18 9.12 2.99
CA SER A 74 -12.60 10.15 2.12
C SER A 74 -12.12 9.62 0.78
N MET A 75 -11.96 8.30 0.64
CA MET A 75 -11.53 7.68 -0.61
C MET A 75 -12.66 6.91 -1.31
N GLU A 76 -13.89 7.04 -0.79
CA GLU A 76 -15.04 6.44 -1.44
C GLU A 76 -15.33 7.13 -2.78
N PRO A 77 -15.84 6.44 -3.78
CA PRO A 77 -16.31 5.05 -3.73
C PRO A 77 -15.24 4.02 -4.09
N ARG A 78 -14.03 4.45 -4.40
CA ARG A 78 -13.00 3.53 -4.87
C ARG A 78 -12.41 2.66 -3.76
N ILE A 79 -12.24 3.24 -2.58
CA ILE A 79 -11.68 2.54 -1.44
C ILE A 79 -12.60 2.82 -0.25
N SER A 80 -13.04 1.76 0.41
CA SER A 80 -14.04 1.85 1.46
C SER A 80 -13.42 1.71 2.84
N ASP A 81 -14.13 2.24 3.84
CA ASP A 81 -13.77 2.04 5.23
C ASP A 81 -13.66 0.55 5.52
N GLY A 82 -12.59 0.13 6.17
CA GLY A 82 -12.35 -1.26 6.49
C GLY A 82 -11.56 -2.04 5.45
N ASP A 83 -11.36 -1.49 4.26
CA ASP A 83 -10.50 -2.12 3.26
C ASP A 83 -9.06 -2.16 3.76
N LEU A 84 -8.27 -3.07 3.19
CA LEU A 84 -6.83 -3.15 3.49
C LEU A 84 -6.04 -2.56 2.34
N ALA A 85 -5.16 -1.63 2.64
CA ALA A 85 -4.24 -1.06 1.65
C ALA A 85 -2.87 -1.69 1.83
N LEU A 86 -2.35 -2.29 0.76
CA LEU A 86 -0.99 -2.82 0.77
C LEU A 86 -0.03 -1.69 0.42
N VAL A 87 0.87 -1.39 1.34
CA VAL A 87 1.73 -0.22 1.27
C VAL A 87 3.19 -0.66 1.19
N HIS A 88 3.88 -0.18 0.17
CA HIS A 88 5.33 -0.33 0.06
C HIS A 88 5.98 0.81 0.84
N ARG A 89 6.87 0.46 1.78
CA ARG A 89 7.56 1.47 2.60
C ARG A 89 8.55 2.24 1.73
N GLN A 90 8.30 3.51 1.58
CA GLN A 90 9.18 4.43 0.88
C GLN A 90 8.85 5.84 1.33
N ASN A 91 9.81 6.75 1.22
CA ASN A 91 9.63 8.11 1.68
C ASN A 91 9.40 9.10 0.55
N THR A 92 9.20 8.62 -0.66
CA THR A 92 8.91 9.45 -1.83
C THR A 92 7.72 8.90 -2.58
N LEU A 93 7.02 9.78 -3.29
CA LEU A 93 5.91 9.42 -4.17
C LEU A 93 6.04 10.20 -5.46
N ASP A 94 5.61 9.60 -6.55
CA ASP A 94 5.51 10.30 -7.82
C ASP A 94 4.17 11.01 -7.92
N ASN A 95 4.12 12.01 -8.78
CA ASN A 95 2.89 12.75 -9.01
C ASN A 95 1.79 11.81 -9.48
N GLY A 96 0.67 11.79 -8.78
CA GLY A 96 -0.46 10.94 -9.08
C GLY A 96 -0.50 9.62 -8.34
N ASP A 97 0.54 9.31 -7.56
CA ASP A 97 0.55 8.08 -6.76
C ASP A 97 -0.45 8.14 -5.63
N LEU A 98 -0.94 6.97 -5.27
CA LEU A 98 -1.76 6.80 -4.07
C LEU A 98 -0.82 6.47 -2.92
N GLY A 99 -0.89 7.21 -1.84
CA GLY A 99 0.05 7.02 -0.76
C GLY A 99 -0.58 7.15 0.61
N VAL A 100 0.20 6.72 1.60
CA VAL A 100 -0.10 6.94 3.00
C VAL A 100 0.79 8.07 3.47
N LEU A 101 0.16 9.12 3.96
CA LEU A 101 0.85 10.35 4.34
C LEU A 101 0.43 10.75 5.75
N VAL A 102 1.38 11.33 6.47
CA VAL A 102 1.13 11.85 7.82
C VAL A 102 1.45 13.33 7.80
N TYR A 103 0.50 14.17 8.17
CA TYR A 103 0.68 15.60 8.17
C TYR A 103 0.47 16.15 9.57
N GLY A 104 1.48 16.88 10.05
CA GLY A 104 1.45 17.49 11.36
C GLY A 104 2.04 16.62 12.45
N ALA A 105 2.37 17.22 13.58
CA ALA A 105 3.06 16.54 14.67
C ALA A 105 2.21 15.45 15.32
N ASP A 106 0.91 15.63 15.35
CA ASP A 106 -0.02 14.68 15.95
C ASP A 106 -0.86 13.96 14.89
N GLY A 107 -0.45 14.05 13.62
CA GLY A 107 -1.23 13.49 12.54
C GLY A 107 -1.18 11.98 12.49
N GLU A 108 -2.28 11.40 12.05
CA GLU A 108 -2.35 9.98 11.72
C GLU A 108 -2.19 9.81 10.22
N GLY A 109 -1.69 8.64 9.83
CA GLY A 109 -1.55 8.30 8.44
C GLY A 109 -2.90 8.29 7.75
N THR A 110 -2.96 8.93 6.61
CA THR A 110 -4.17 9.02 5.81
C THR A 110 -3.84 8.58 4.39
N LEU A 111 -4.82 7.98 3.74
CA LEU A 111 -4.71 7.51 2.37
C LEU A 111 -5.23 8.61 1.46
N LYS A 112 -4.39 9.09 0.57
CA LYS A 112 -4.75 10.16 -0.37
C LYS A 112 -3.98 10.01 -1.66
N LYS A 113 -4.48 10.61 -2.72
CA LYS A 113 -3.75 10.75 -3.95
C LYS A 113 -2.78 11.90 -3.81
N TYR A 114 -1.52 11.64 -4.11
CA TYR A 114 -0.44 12.62 -4.00
C TYR A 114 -0.31 13.36 -5.32
N ILE A 115 -0.45 14.67 -5.29
CA ILE A 115 -0.32 15.51 -6.47
C ILE A 115 0.71 16.58 -6.17
N GLN A 116 1.69 16.73 -7.04
CA GLN A 116 2.70 17.75 -6.90
C GLN A 116 2.51 18.80 -7.98
N ARG A 117 2.37 20.06 -7.57
CA ARG A 117 2.22 21.20 -8.46
C ARG A 117 3.22 22.27 -8.05
N GLY A 118 4.29 22.44 -8.87
CA GLY A 118 5.31 23.40 -8.54
C GLY A 118 5.93 23.11 -7.19
N ASN A 119 5.83 24.05 -6.27
CA ASN A 119 6.37 23.91 -4.93
C ASN A 119 5.31 23.45 -3.91
N SER A 120 4.15 23.03 -4.37
CA SER A 120 3.04 22.63 -3.51
C SER A 120 2.75 21.16 -3.68
N VAL A 121 2.27 20.55 -2.61
CA VAL A 121 1.76 19.18 -2.62
C VAL A 121 0.29 19.23 -2.28
N ILE A 122 -0.51 18.52 -3.04
CA ILE A 122 -1.95 18.43 -2.82
C ILE A 122 -2.29 17.01 -2.43
N LEU A 123 -2.96 16.85 -1.30
CA LEU A 123 -3.50 15.58 -0.86
C LEU A 123 -4.95 15.52 -1.31
N HIS A 124 -5.20 14.68 -2.32
CA HIS A 124 -6.49 14.66 -3.01
C HIS A 124 -7.32 13.46 -2.57
N PRO A 125 -8.50 13.68 -1.95
CA PRO A 125 -9.43 12.60 -1.65
C PRO A 125 -10.18 12.19 -2.91
N PHE A 126 -10.55 10.91 -3.03
CA PHE A 126 -11.39 10.48 -4.14
C PHE A 126 -12.85 10.88 -3.95
N ASN A 127 -13.27 11.06 -2.70
CA ASN A 127 -14.64 11.44 -2.39
C ASN A 127 -14.82 12.94 -2.57
N PRO A 128 -15.68 13.38 -3.50
CA PRO A 128 -15.86 14.81 -3.76
C PRO A 128 -16.49 15.59 -2.59
N ALA A 129 -17.01 14.89 -1.58
CA ALA A 129 -17.52 15.56 -0.38
C ALA A 129 -16.40 16.10 0.51
N TYR A 130 -15.15 15.70 0.27
CA TYR A 130 -14.00 16.17 1.04
C TYR A 130 -13.17 17.13 0.20
N GLU A 131 -12.57 18.11 0.86
CA GLU A 131 -11.72 19.08 0.19
C GLU A 131 -10.28 18.61 0.10
N GLU A 132 -9.60 19.08 -0.92
CA GLU A 132 -8.17 18.84 -1.07
C GLU A 132 -7.41 19.62 0.00
N LEU A 133 -6.31 19.04 0.48
CA LEU A 133 -5.40 19.72 1.39
C LEU A 133 -4.18 20.15 0.59
N VAL A 134 -3.94 21.46 0.54
CA VAL A 134 -2.77 22.02 -0.16
C VAL A 134 -1.70 22.34 0.87
N ILE A 135 -0.52 21.78 0.69
CA ILE A 135 0.61 21.93 1.61
C ILE A 135 1.73 22.61 0.84
N LYS A 136 2.22 23.72 1.36
CA LYS A 136 3.27 24.47 0.68
C LYS A 136 4.15 25.19 1.69
N GLY A 137 5.34 25.59 1.22
CA GLY A 137 6.29 26.35 2.05
C GLY A 137 6.82 25.51 3.20
N GLU A 138 6.88 26.10 4.36
CA GLU A 138 7.40 25.45 5.55
C GLU A 138 6.50 24.30 6.03
N GLU A 139 5.25 24.29 5.62
CA GLU A 139 4.33 23.20 5.97
C GLU A 139 4.79 21.86 5.42
N LEU A 140 5.55 21.87 4.33
CA LEU A 140 6.08 20.65 3.74
C LEU A 140 7.04 19.92 4.67
N ASP A 141 7.65 20.62 5.61
CA ASP A 141 8.55 20.02 6.59
C ASP A 141 7.78 19.14 7.60
N HIS A 142 6.47 19.30 7.66
CA HIS A 142 5.60 18.52 8.55
C HIS A 142 4.84 17.43 7.83
N LEU A 143 5.16 17.21 6.56
CA LEU A 143 4.55 16.14 5.78
C LEU A 143 5.50 14.95 5.70
N TYR A 144 5.01 13.79 6.11
CA TYR A 144 5.79 12.55 6.08
C TYR A 144 5.09 11.55 5.18
N ILE A 145 5.87 10.91 4.33
CA ILE A 145 5.37 9.87 3.44
C ILE A 145 5.72 8.53 4.08
N ALA A 146 4.69 7.74 4.38
CA ALA A 146 4.87 6.41 4.97
C ALA A 146 5.08 5.35 3.89
N GLY A 147 4.49 5.54 2.72
CA GLY A 147 4.68 4.63 1.63
C GLY A 147 3.70 4.80 0.50
N LYS A 148 3.87 3.98 -0.52
CA LYS A 148 3.03 3.97 -1.70
C LYS A 148 2.05 2.81 -1.64
N VAL A 149 0.79 3.08 -1.89
CA VAL A 149 -0.24 2.04 -1.95
C VAL A 149 -0.15 1.38 -3.32
N VAL A 150 0.06 0.06 -3.32
CA VAL A 150 0.22 -0.71 -4.56
C VAL A 150 -1.00 -1.54 -4.89
N GLU A 151 -1.82 -1.87 -3.90
CA GLU A 151 -3.10 -2.53 -4.13
C GLU A 151 -3.98 -2.39 -2.90
N THR A 152 -5.26 -2.67 -3.06
CA THR A 152 -6.19 -2.71 -1.94
C THR A 152 -6.97 -4.01 -1.97
N LYS A 153 -7.41 -4.46 -0.79
CA LYS A 153 -8.26 -5.63 -0.66
C LYS A 153 -9.55 -5.20 -0.01
N ALA A 154 -10.65 -5.46 -0.69
CA ALA A 154 -11.97 -5.15 -0.16
C ALA A 154 -12.39 -6.20 0.86
N LYS A 155 -13.05 -5.76 1.91
CA LYS A 155 -13.61 -6.66 2.91
C LYS A 155 -15.09 -6.88 2.64
N TRP A 156 -15.53 -8.12 2.76
CA TRP A 156 -16.91 -8.50 2.54
C TRP A 156 -17.58 -8.99 3.81
#